data_aacb32c5d8fd2239e6cca08e2a366333
#
_entry.id   aacb32c5d8fd2239e6cca08e2a366333
#
_cell.length_a   1.000
_cell.length_b   1.000
_cell.length_c   1.000
_cell.angle_alpha   90.00
_cell.angle_beta   90.00
_cell.angle_gamma   90.00
#
_symmetry.space_group_name_H-M   'P 1'
#
loop_
_entity.id
_entity.type
_entity.pdbx_description
1 polymer ?
#
loop_
_entity_poly.entity_id
_entity_poly.type
_entity_poly.pdbx_seq_one_letter_code
_entity_poly.pdbx_strand_id
1 'polypeptide(L)'
;MSSLQYRRDTATADDVLAHLTRCDADFTPPLSARLDLGGYAAKLAERAARFEAWDGGQLVGLVAAYVTPGAPDAFISNVSVVSELRGEGAAAALVADCIDCARGLGASTLTLEVATADRAAGRFYEKLGFTDRDPEPADRPTTTLTLDL
;
A
#
# COMPACT_ATOMS: atom_id res chain seq x y z
N MET A 1 3.89 23.13 -12.31
CA MET A 1 3.44 22.47 -11.09
C MET A 1 2.50 21.34 -11.43
N SER A 2 2.88 20.13 -11.15
CA SER A 2 1.96 19.02 -11.36
C SER A 2 0.93 18.99 -10.23
N SER A 3 -0.30 18.75 -10.61
CA SER A 3 -1.43 18.64 -9.70
C SER A 3 -1.83 17.19 -9.65
N LEU A 4 -1.79 16.59 -8.47
CA LEU A 4 -2.20 15.20 -8.32
C LEU A 4 -3.72 15.10 -8.29
N GLN A 5 -4.24 14.07 -8.92
CA GLN A 5 -5.64 13.69 -8.82
C GLN A 5 -5.73 12.39 -8.03
N TYR A 6 -6.59 12.38 -7.03
CA TYR A 6 -6.84 11.19 -6.22
C TYR A 6 -8.09 10.49 -6.72
N ARG A 7 -7.96 9.20 -7.01
CA ARG A 7 -9.06 8.38 -7.55
C ARG A 7 -9.11 7.05 -6.80
N ARG A 8 -10.18 6.32 -7.02
CA ARG A 8 -10.37 4.99 -6.42
C ARG A 8 -10.85 4.01 -7.48
N ASP A 9 -10.20 2.84 -7.55
CA ASP A 9 -10.62 1.71 -8.38
C ASP A 9 -10.72 2.02 -9.87
N THR A 10 -9.89 2.93 -10.38
CA THR A 10 -9.90 3.30 -11.81
C THR A 10 -8.72 2.73 -12.61
N ALA A 11 -7.62 2.38 -11.95
CA ALA A 11 -6.42 1.87 -12.62
C ALA A 11 -6.70 0.49 -13.24
N THR A 12 -6.26 0.31 -14.48
CA THR A 12 -6.27 -1.00 -15.15
C THR A 12 -5.08 -1.83 -14.69
N ALA A 13 -5.09 -3.13 -15.02
CA ALA A 13 -3.93 -4.00 -14.76
C ALA A 13 -2.66 -3.43 -15.39
N ASP A 14 -2.76 -2.87 -16.60
CA ASP A 14 -1.60 -2.26 -17.29
C ASP A 14 -1.09 -1.03 -16.56
N ASP A 15 -1.99 -0.18 -16.05
CA ASP A 15 -1.62 0.99 -15.24
C ASP A 15 -0.88 0.57 -13.97
N VAL A 16 -1.40 -0.44 -13.29
CA VAL A 16 -0.79 -0.96 -12.05
C VAL A 16 0.57 -1.57 -12.36
N LEU A 17 0.68 -2.37 -13.42
CA LEU A 17 1.95 -2.98 -13.82
C LEU A 17 3.01 -1.93 -14.13
N ALA A 18 2.67 -0.89 -14.89
CA ALA A 18 3.61 0.18 -15.22
C ALA A 18 4.10 0.89 -13.96
N HIS A 19 3.18 1.17 -13.04
CA HIS A 19 3.50 1.81 -11.76
C HIS A 19 4.40 0.93 -10.89
N LEU A 20 4.06 -0.35 -10.71
CA LEU A 20 4.86 -1.27 -9.92
C LEU A 20 6.25 -1.49 -10.52
N THR A 21 6.35 -1.51 -11.85
CA THR A 21 7.63 -1.62 -12.53
C THR A 21 8.53 -0.41 -12.21
N ARG A 22 7.96 0.79 -12.20
CA ARG A 22 8.71 2.01 -11.83
C ARG A 22 9.17 1.98 -10.38
N CYS A 23 8.39 1.42 -9.48
CA CYS A 23 8.69 1.41 -8.05
C CYS A 23 9.46 0.17 -7.59
N ASP A 24 9.66 -0.81 -8.47
CA ASP A 24 10.16 -2.14 -8.09
C ASP A 24 11.47 -2.10 -7.30
N ALA A 25 12.42 -1.27 -7.75
CA ALA A 25 13.74 -1.17 -7.10
C ALA A 25 13.68 -0.53 -5.71
N ASP A 26 12.58 0.14 -5.38
CA ASP A 26 12.41 0.82 -4.09
C ASP A 26 11.97 -0.13 -2.97
N PHE A 27 11.53 -1.34 -3.33
CA PHE A 27 11.15 -2.34 -2.34
C PHE A 27 12.36 -3.15 -1.88
N THR A 28 12.32 -3.63 -0.66
CA THR A 28 13.38 -4.42 -0.03
C THR A 28 12.83 -5.79 0.39
N PRO A 29 13.15 -6.88 -0.32
CA PRO A 29 13.77 -6.92 -1.66
C PRO A 29 12.82 -6.43 -2.75
N PRO A 30 13.30 -6.18 -3.99
CA PRO A 30 12.41 -5.78 -5.08
C PRO A 30 11.26 -6.78 -5.26
N LEU A 31 10.07 -6.28 -5.60
CA LEU A 31 8.90 -7.15 -5.78
C LEU A 31 9.15 -8.22 -6.83
N SER A 32 9.84 -7.87 -7.92
CA SER A 32 10.15 -8.80 -9.00
C SER A 32 11.04 -9.96 -8.57
N ALA A 33 11.74 -9.84 -7.44
CA ALA A 33 12.53 -10.94 -6.87
C ALA A 33 11.66 -12.00 -6.17
N ARG A 34 10.39 -11.68 -5.88
CA ARG A 34 9.49 -12.54 -5.10
C ARG A 34 8.24 -12.95 -5.86
N LEU A 35 7.80 -12.14 -6.81
CA LEU A 35 6.55 -12.37 -7.54
C LEU A 35 6.68 -11.98 -9.00
N ASP A 36 5.77 -12.54 -9.81
CA ASP A 36 5.52 -12.07 -11.16
C ASP A 36 4.73 -10.78 -11.09
N LEU A 37 5.33 -9.66 -11.50
CA LEU A 37 4.67 -8.34 -11.43
C LEU A 37 3.40 -8.28 -12.27
N GLY A 38 3.39 -8.90 -13.46
CA GLY A 38 2.20 -8.92 -14.31
C GLY A 38 1.03 -9.62 -13.65
N GLY A 39 1.27 -10.79 -13.06
CA GLY A 39 0.25 -11.54 -12.34
C GLY A 39 -0.24 -10.81 -11.11
N TYR A 40 0.66 -10.19 -10.38
CA TYR A 40 0.31 -9.41 -9.19
C TYR A 40 -0.54 -8.19 -9.56
N ALA A 41 -0.13 -7.45 -10.60
CA ALA A 41 -0.89 -6.28 -11.07
C ALA A 41 -2.31 -6.67 -11.51
N ALA A 42 -2.44 -7.79 -12.23
CA ALA A 42 -3.75 -8.29 -12.64
C ALA A 42 -4.63 -8.65 -11.43
N LYS A 43 -4.06 -9.29 -10.43
CA LYS A 43 -4.76 -9.65 -9.20
C LYS A 43 -5.23 -8.42 -8.44
N LEU A 44 -4.36 -7.40 -8.31
CA LEU A 44 -4.73 -6.16 -7.63
C LEU A 44 -5.85 -5.43 -8.38
N ALA A 45 -5.76 -5.35 -9.71
CA ALA A 45 -6.77 -4.68 -10.52
C ALA A 45 -8.13 -5.38 -10.43
N GLU A 46 -8.13 -6.71 -10.28
CA GLU A 46 -9.36 -7.50 -10.23
C GLU A 46 -9.97 -7.55 -8.82
N ARG A 47 -9.14 -7.65 -7.76
CA ARG A 47 -9.62 -8.05 -6.43
C ARG A 47 -9.39 -7.02 -5.32
N ALA A 48 -8.44 -6.12 -5.47
CA ALA A 48 -8.10 -5.17 -4.42
C ALA A 48 -8.86 -3.85 -4.58
N ALA A 49 -9.21 -3.23 -3.46
CA ALA A 49 -9.58 -1.83 -3.44
C ALA A 49 -8.31 -1.01 -3.70
N ARG A 50 -8.36 -0.08 -4.63
CA ARG A 50 -7.20 0.68 -5.05
C ARG A 50 -7.43 2.16 -4.79
N PHE A 51 -6.54 2.75 -3.99
CA PHE A 51 -6.51 4.17 -3.67
C PHE A 51 -5.36 4.74 -4.48
N GLU A 52 -5.63 5.73 -5.33
CA GLU A 52 -4.76 6.06 -6.44
C GLU A 52 -4.41 7.54 -6.46
N ALA A 53 -3.15 7.85 -6.75
CA ALA A 53 -2.71 9.20 -7.07
C ALA A 53 -2.25 9.21 -8.52
N TRP A 54 -2.79 10.14 -9.30
CA TRP A 54 -2.52 10.27 -10.73
C TRP A 54 -1.88 11.62 -11.03
N ASP A 55 -0.89 11.61 -11.89
CA ASP A 55 -0.30 12.81 -12.48
C ASP A 55 -0.52 12.75 -13.98
N GLY A 56 -1.49 13.53 -14.46
CA GLY A 56 -1.96 13.41 -15.83
C GLY A 56 -2.55 12.02 -16.04
N GLY A 57 -2.12 11.32 -17.07
CA GLY A 57 -2.57 9.96 -17.37
C GLY A 57 -1.74 8.87 -16.71
N GLN A 58 -0.90 9.19 -15.73
CA GLN A 58 0.07 8.27 -15.16
C GLN A 58 -0.22 8.01 -13.69
N LEU A 59 -0.32 6.73 -13.31
CA LEU A 59 -0.45 6.33 -11.91
C LEU A 59 0.90 6.53 -11.23
N VAL A 60 0.93 7.37 -10.19
CA VAL A 60 2.17 7.74 -9.50
C VAL A 60 2.16 7.37 -8.02
N GLY A 61 1.02 6.97 -7.48
CA GLY A 61 0.88 6.45 -6.11
C GLY A 61 -0.24 5.45 -6.02
N LEU A 62 -0.04 4.42 -5.19
CA LEU A 62 -1.01 3.33 -5.05
C LEU A 62 -1.00 2.79 -3.63
N VAL A 63 -2.19 2.64 -3.07
CA VAL A 63 -2.45 1.73 -1.94
C VAL A 63 -3.45 0.70 -2.45
N ALA A 64 -3.09 -0.57 -2.38
CA ALA A 64 -3.96 -1.67 -2.76
C ALA A 64 -4.27 -2.49 -1.51
N ALA A 65 -5.55 -2.68 -1.22
CA ALA A 65 -5.98 -3.35 -0.01
C ALA A 65 -7.12 -4.33 -0.28
N TYR A 66 -7.14 -5.39 0.50
CA TYR A 66 -8.25 -6.35 0.48
C TYR A 66 -9.19 -6.00 1.64
N VAL A 67 -10.36 -5.49 1.31
CA VAL A 67 -11.37 -5.09 2.29
C VAL A 67 -12.68 -5.76 1.90
N THR A 68 -13.09 -6.74 2.70
CA THR A 68 -14.37 -7.43 2.47
C THR A 68 -15.43 -6.78 3.34
N PRO A 69 -16.55 -6.29 2.76
CA PRO A 69 -17.62 -5.69 3.55
C PRO A 69 -18.10 -6.65 4.65
N GLY A 70 -18.16 -6.16 5.89
CA GLY A 70 -18.59 -6.93 7.05
C GLY A 70 -17.52 -7.82 7.67
N ALA A 71 -16.35 -7.99 7.04
CA ALA A 71 -15.26 -8.75 7.63
C ALA A 71 -14.51 -7.90 8.66
N PRO A 72 -14.06 -8.50 9.79
CA PRO A 72 -13.38 -7.72 10.83
C PRO A 72 -11.97 -7.28 10.46
N ASP A 73 -11.30 -8.02 9.57
CA ASP A 73 -9.91 -7.77 9.22
C ASP A 73 -9.77 -7.30 7.79
N ALA A 74 -8.99 -6.24 7.59
CA ALA A 74 -8.59 -5.76 6.27
C ALA A 74 -7.08 -5.79 6.16
N PHE A 75 -6.56 -5.91 4.93
CA PHE A 75 -5.13 -6.06 4.69
C PHE A 75 -4.66 -5.19 3.54
N ILE A 76 -3.62 -4.38 3.79
CA ILE A 76 -2.94 -3.62 2.74
C ILE A 76 -1.86 -4.50 2.12
N SER A 77 -2.01 -4.78 0.82
CA SER A 77 -1.06 -5.58 0.06
C SER A 77 0.10 -4.77 -0.48
N ASN A 78 -0.13 -3.51 -0.85
CA ASN A 78 0.90 -2.66 -1.47
C ASN A 78 0.68 -1.19 -1.12
N VAL A 79 1.76 -0.52 -0.78
CA VAL A 79 1.84 0.94 -0.68
C VAL A 79 3.07 1.37 -1.47
N SER A 80 2.88 2.15 -2.52
CA SER A 80 3.99 2.59 -3.35
C SER A 80 3.73 3.97 -3.93
N VAL A 81 4.75 4.80 -3.93
CA VAL A 81 4.73 6.14 -4.52
C VAL A 81 6.03 6.31 -5.29
N VAL A 82 5.96 6.86 -6.50
CA VAL A 82 7.16 7.11 -7.30
C VAL A 82 8.13 8.01 -6.52
N SER A 83 9.43 7.79 -6.71
CA SER A 83 10.46 8.47 -5.93
C SER A 83 10.39 10.00 -6.03
N GLU A 84 9.96 10.54 -7.17
CA GLU A 84 9.83 11.98 -7.39
C GLU A 84 8.82 12.65 -6.45
N LEU A 85 7.87 11.87 -5.90
CA LEU A 85 6.81 12.39 -5.01
C LEU A 85 7.04 12.08 -3.55
N ARG A 86 8.17 11.48 -3.19
CA ARG A 86 8.44 11.16 -1.79
C ARG A 86 8.60 12.43 -0.97
N GLY A 87 8.05 12.40 0.25
CA GLY A 87 8.07 13.54 1.14
C GLY A 87 6.98 14.56 0.90
N GLU A 88 6.09 14.34 -0.09
CA GLU A 88 4.99 15.26 -0.43
C GLU A 88 3.65 14.84 0.18
N GLY A 89 3.63 13.79 1.00
CA GLY A 89 2.43 13.39 1.72
C GLY A 89 1.44 12.51 0.94
N ALA A 90 1.78 12.13 -0.30
CA ALA A 90 0.87 11.32 -1.12
C ALA A 90 0.58 9.95 -0.50
N ALA A 91 1.60 9.26 0.00
CA ALA A 91 1.42 7.96 0.63
C ALA A 91 0.53 8.05 1.87
N ALA A 92 0.75 9.05 2.71
CA ALA A 92 -0.07 9.27 3.91
C ALA A 92 -1.53 9.54 3.55
N ALA A 93 -1.77 10.35 2.50
CA ALA A 93 -3.12 10.64 2.03
C ALA A 93 -3.83 9.38 1.55
N LEU A 94 -3.13 8.53 0.78
CA LEU A 94 -3.71 7.30 0.25
C LEU A 94 -4.00 6.28 1.36
N VAL A 95 -3.09 6.15 2.34
CA VAL A 95 -3.32 5.27 3.48
C VAL A 95 -4.50 5.77 4.32
N ALA A 96 -4.63 7.10 4.51
CA ALA A 96 -5.76 7.67 5.22
C ALA A 96 -7.09 7.34 4.53
N ASP A 97 -7.14 7.44 3.19
CA ASP A 97 -8.33 7.06 2.43
C ASP A 97 -8.66 5.58 2.60
N CYS A 98 -7.65 4.73 2.61
CA CYS A 98 -7.82 3.29 2.83
C CYS A 98 -8.37 3.02 4.24
N ILE A 99 -7.86 3.69 5.26
CA ILE A 99 -8.34 3.57 6.63
C ILE A 99 -9.82 3.93 6.72
N ASP A 100 -10.20 5.05 6.12
CA ASP A 100 -11.61 5.51 6.13
C ASP A 100 -12.51 4.51 5.42
N CYS A 101 -12.08 3.97 4.29
CA CYS A 101 -12.82 2.96 3.54
C CYS A 101 -13.01 1.69 4.36
N ALA A 102 -11.94 1.17 4.93
CA ALA A 102 -11.99 -0.06 5.73
C ALA A 102 -12.92 0.10 6.94
N ARG A 103 -12.81 1.24 7.63
CA ARG A 103 -13.67 1.56 8.76
C ARG A 103 -15.13 1.63 8.33
N GLY A 104 -15.42 2.28 7.21
CA GLY A 104 -16.76 2.42 6.68
C GLY A 104 -17.39 1.11 6.24
N LEU A 105 -16.59 0.11 5.87
CA LEU A 105 -17.06 -1.22 5.49
C LEU A 105 -17.16 -2.19 6.67
N GLY A 106 -16.86 -1.73 7.90
CA GLY A 106 -17.05 -2.50 9.12
C GLY A 106 -15.82 -3.25 9.60
N ALA A 107 -14.64 -3.02 9.01
CA ALA A 107 -13.42 -3.63 9.49
C ALA A 107 -13.05 -3.09 10.88
N SER A 108 -12.53 -3.94 11.73
CA SER A 108 -12.04 -3.60 13.07
C SER A 108 -10.52 -3.38 13.08
N THR A 109 -9.81 -4.04 12.17
CA THR A 109 -8.35 -3.93 12.08
C THR A 109 -7.91 -3.80 10.64
N LEU A 110 -6.79 -3.10 10.46
CA LEU A 110 -6.11 -3.00 9.17
C LEU A 110 -4.65 -3.40 9.40
N THR A 111 -4.18 -4.39 8.65
CA THR A 111 -2.82 -4.91 8.78
C THR A 111 -2.02 -4.73 7.51
N LEU A 112 -0.72 -4.70 7.65
CA LEU A 112 0.22 -4.71 6.53
C LEU A 112 1.53 -5.35 6.96
N GLU A 113 2.37 -5.70 5.99
CA GLU A 113 3.70 -6.23 6.25
C GLU A 113 4.75 -5.29 5.69
N VAL A 114 5.83 -5.09 6.44
CA VAL A 114 7.00 -4.34 5.99
C VAL A 114 8.24 -5.20 6.19
N ALA A 115 9.27 -4.98 5.37
CA ALA A 115 10.57 -5.58 5.64
C ALA A 115 11.07 -5.04 6.98
N THR A 116 11.46 -5.92 7.89
CA THR A 116 11.91 -5.51 9.23
C THR A 116 13.12 -4.57 9.15
N ALA A 117 13.97 -4.77 8.14
CA ALA A 117 15.13 -3.91 7.92
C ALA A 117 14.79 -2.52 7.38
N ASP A 118 13.59 -2.33 6.85
CA ASP A 118 13.15 -1.02 6.32
C ASP A 118 12.61 -0.15 7.45
N ARG A 119 13.51 0.47 8.17
CA ARG A 119 13.16 1.29 9.34
C ARG A 119 12.38 2.55 8.98
N ALA A 120 12.64 3.12 7.81
CA ALA A 120 11.90 4.31 7.36
C ALA A 120 10.43 3.99 7.13
N ALA A 121 10.13 2.85 6.50
CA ALA A 121 8.76 2.40 6.33
C ALA A 121 8.09 2.13 7.68
N GLY A 122 8.77 1.45 8.59
CA GLY A 122 8.26 1.20 9.94
C GLY A 122 7.86 2.49 10.65
N ARG A 123 8.75 3.49 10.65
CA ARG A 123 8.47 4.79 11.26
C ARG A 123 7.29 5.51 10.59
N PHE A 124 7.19 5.41 9.28
CA PHE A 124 6.08 6.00 8.54
C PHE A 124 4.74 5.46 9.03
N TYR A 125 4.62 4.14 9.13
CA TYR A 125 3.37 3.51 9.58
C TYR A 125 3.11 3.72 11.07
N GLU A 126 4.15 3.74 11.90
CA GLU A 126 4.00 4.03 13.33
C GLU A 126 3.40 5.41 13.56
N LYS A 127 3.81 6.42 12.78
CA LYS A 127 3.23 7.77 12.85
C LYS A 127 1.76 7.79 12.49
N LEU A 128 1.31 6.84 11.67
CA LEU A 128 -0.10 6.71 11.31
C LEU A 128 -0.92 5.91 12.33
N GLY A 129 -0.26 5.38 13.37
CA GLY A 129 -0.92 4.64 14.43
C GLY A 129 -0.79 3.13 14.36
N PHE A 130 -0.10 2.60 13.35
CA PHE A 130 0.14 1.15 13.23
C PHE A 130 1.15 0.71 14.29
N THR A 131 0.95 -0.48 14.85
CA THR A 131 1.82 -1.04 15.87
C THR A 131 2.23 -2.47 15.55
N ASP A 132 3.41 -2.85 16.02
CA ASP A 132 3.90 -4.22 15.97
C ASP A 132 3.43 -4.92 17.23
N ARG A 133 2.45 -5.82 17.09
CA ARG A 133 1.82 -6.51 18.21
C ARG A 133 2.47 -7.84 18.53
N ASP A 134 3.42 -8.28 17.71
CA ASP A 134 4.13 -9.53 17.89
C ASP A 134 5.61 -9.34 17.53
N PRO A 135 6.39 -8.68 18.43
CA PRO A 135 7.77 -8.31 18.11
C PRO A 135 8.76 -9.46 18.08
N GLU A 136 8.35 -10.68 18.38
CA GLU A 136 9.22 -11.86 18.40
C GLU A 136 9.03 -12.70 17.14
N PRO A 137 10.09 -13.30 16.56
CA PRO A 137 11.51 -13.09 16.88
C PRO A 137 12.03 -11.77 16.31
N ALA A 138 13.05 -11.20 16.99
CA ALA A 138 13.60 -9.89 16.62
C ALA A 138 14.29 -9.89 15.24
N ASP A 139 14.76 -11.05 14.79
CA ASP A 139 15.49 -11.21 13.52
C ASP A 139 14.60 -11.64 12.34
N ARG A 140 13.28 -11.59 12.51
CA ARG A 140 12.35 -11.95 11.44
C ARG A 140 12.52 -11.06 10.20
N PRO A 141 12.35 -11.61 8.97
CA PRO A 141 12.55 -10.80 7.74
C PRO A 141 11.45 -9.77 7.51
N THR A 142 10.22 -10.03 7.97
CA THR A 142 9.09 -9.12 7.83
C THR A 142 8.43 -8.87 9.18
N THR A 143 7.86 -7.68 9.30
CA THR A 143 7.09 -7.26 10.47
C THR A 143 5.66 -6.98 10.05
N THR A 144 4.71 -7.55 10.77
CA THR A 144 3.29 -7.24 10.57
C THR A 144 2.90 -6.09 11.48
N LEU A 145 2.35 -5.03 10.90
CA LEU A 145 1.87 -3.87 11.63
C LEU A 145 0.35 -3.83 11.58
N THR A 146 -0.27 -3.47 12.67
CA THR A 146 -1.74 -3.47 12.83
C THR A 146 -2.23 -2.13 13.35
N LEU A 147 -3.34 -1.68 12.77
CA LEU A 147 -4.08 -0.50 13.23
C LEU A 147 -5.49 -0.93 13.63
N ASP A 148 -5.92 -0.53 14.82
CA ASP A 148 -7.33 -0.67 15.22
C ASP A 148 -8.14 0.45 14.57
N LEU A 149 -9.28 0.09 14.01
CA LEU A 149 -10.14 1.02 13.29
C LEU A 149 -11.31 1.55 14.12
#